data_c526d857727da910f9cc843cb0ea10cf
#
_entry.id   c526d857727da910f9cc843cb0ea10cf
#
_cell.length_a   1.000
_cell.length_b   1.000
_cell.length_c   1.000
_cell.angle_alpha   90.00
_cell.angle_beta   90.00
_cell.angle_gamma   90.00
#
_symmetry.space_group_name_H-M   'P 1'
#
loop_
_entity.id
_entity.type
_entity.pdbx_description
1 polymer ?
#
loop_
_entity_poly.entity_id
_entity_poly.type
_entity_poly.pdbx_seq_one_letter_code
_entity_poly.pdbx_strand_id
1 'polypeptide(L)'
;MATFKIIQDVPVKSTADLRKIAAELNEDFVLINTKPFPCELGYLSLERFAEIAEYTDADMLYSDHYEVVTNVEGKEEIRRHPAIECQKGALRDDFDFGPVQVFKTEPFKQAVAEMDVDYSFGAMYDLRLRMKNIVHIGEYLYTEVETDTRKSGEKQFDYVNPRNREVQI
;
A
#
# COMPACT_ATOMS: atom_id res chain seq x y z
N MET A 1 5.38 -1.14 22.89
CA MET A 1 5.36 -0.26 21.71
C MET A 1 5.31 -1.13 20.46
N ALA A 2 4.44 -0.79 19.51
CA ALA A 2 4.29 -1.56 18.29
C ALA A 2 5.50 -1.43 17.37
N THR A 3 5.86 -2.51 16.71
CA THR A 3 7.00 -2.56 15.80
C THR A 3 6.51 -2.72 14.36
N PHE A 4 7.23 -2.12 13.43
CA PHE A 4 6.89 -2.13 12.00
C PHE A 4 8.07 -2.60 11.18
N LYS A 5 7.78 -3.48 10.21
CA LYS A 5 8.71 -3.75 9.11
C LYS A 5 8.30 -2.87 7.94
N ILE A 6 9.26 -2.10 7.43
CA ILE A 6 9.00 -1.14 6.35
C ILE A 6 9.61 -1.67 5.07
N ILE A 7 8.77 -1.85 4.05
CA ILE A 7 9.16 -2.35 2.73
C ILE A 7 8.97 -1.22 1.72
N GLN A 8 10.04 -0.55 1.35
CA GLN A 8 9.98 0.57 0.40
C GLN A 8 10.85 0.38 -0.84
N ASP A 9 11.96 -0.32 -0.69
CA ASP A 9 12.99 -0.36 -1.75
C ASP A 9 12.84 -1.55 -2.68
N VAL A 10 11.91 -2.45 -2.39
CA VAL A 10 11.72 -3.69 -3.12
C VAL A 10 10.30 -3.71 -3.67
N PRO A 11 10.11 -3.95 -4.98
CA PRO A 11 8.76 -4.07 -5.51
C PRO A 11 8.06 -5.30 -4.94
N VAL A 12 6.80 -5.14 -4.58
CA VAL A 12 5.98 -6.22 -4.04
C VAL A 12 4.80 -6.44 -4.97
N LYS A 13 4.87 -7.46 -5.80
CA LYS A 13 3.88 -7.73 -6.84
C LYS A 13 3.40 -9.17 -6.85
N SER A 14 4.30 -10.10 -6.58
CA SER A 14 4.03 -11.53 -6.74
C SER A 14 3.72 -12.21 -5.41
N THR A 15 3.12 -13.39 -5.51
CA THR A 15 2.92 -14.23 -4.33
C THR A 15 4.27 -14.59 -3.69
N ALA A 16 5.29 -14.82 -4.50
CA ALA A 16 6.63 -15.11 -3.98
C ALA A 16 7.19 -13.96 -3.15
N ASP A 17 6.97 -12.71 -3.59
CA ASP A 17 7.38 -11.53 -2.83
C ASP A 17 6.70 -11.50 -1.46
N LEU A 18 5.39 -11.76 -1.41
CA LEU A 18 4.65 -11.78 -0.17
C LEU A 18 5.09 -12.91 0.76
N ARG A 19 5.37 -14.08 0.20
CA ARG A 19 5.86 -15.23 0.98
C ARG A 19 7.20 -14.93 1.62
N LYS A 20 8.08 -14.26 0.89
CA LYS A 20 9.38 -13.86 1.42
C LYS A 20 9.23 -12.89 2.59
N ILE A 21 8.38 -11.89 2.43
CA ILE A 21 8.10 -10.93 3.50
C ILE A 21 7.54 -11.65 4.72
N ALA A 22 6.54 -12.49 4.52
CA ALA A 22 5.89 -13.21 5.62
C ALA A 22 6.87 -14.10 6.39
N ALA A 23 7.81 -14.73 5.68
CA ALA A 23 8.79 -15.61 6.30
C ALA A 23 9.77 -14.85 7.21
N GLU A 24 10.04 -13.61 6.90
CA GLU A 24 10.99 -12.77 7.63
C GLU A 24 10.31 -11.82 8.65
N LEU A 25 8.98 -11.82 8.70
CA LEU A 25 8.21 -10.83 9.47
C LEU A 25 8.11 -11.23 10.93
N ASN A 26 8.77 -10.46 11.80
CA ASN A 26 8.72 -10.64 13.25
C ASN A 26 8.10 -9.45 13.97
N GLU A 27 7.85 -8.38 13.25
CA GLU A 27 7.27 -7.16 13.78
C GLU A 27 5.75 -7.30 13.92
N ASP A 28 5.11 -6.35 14.61
CA ASP A 28 3.67 -6.36 14.82
C ASP A 28 2.89 -5.99 13.55
N PHE A 29 3.49 -5.17 12.70
CA PHE A 29 2.89 -4.67 11.47
C PHE A 29 3.92 -4.69 10.35
N VAL A 30 3.41 -4.75 9.11
CA VAL A 30 4.22 -4.52 7.92
C VAL A 30 3.64 -3.33 7.15
N LEU A 31 4.49 -2.39 6.80
CA LEU A 31 4.15 -1.24 5.96
C LEU A 31 4.78 -1.47 4.60
N ILE A 32 3.94 -1.47 3.55
CA ILE A 32 4.39 -1.71 2.18
C ILE A 32 4.13 -0.46 1.35
N ASN A 33 5.20 0.07 0.75
CA ASN A 33 5.07 1.09 -0.28
C ASN A 33 4.94 0.37 -1.62
N THR A 34 3.76 0.48 -2.21
CA THR A 34 3.40 -0.27 -3.42
C THR A 34 3.83 0.40 -4.71
N LYS A 35 4.37 1.61 -4.64
CA LYS A 35 4.80 2.37 -5.81
C LYS A 35 6.31 2.60 -5.80
N PRO A 36 6.91 2.90 -6.96
CA PRO A 36 8.36 3.09 -7.05
C PRO A 36 8.86 4.39 -6.44
N PHE A 37 7.97 5.33 -6.12
CA PHE A 37 8.38 6.61 -5.55
C PHE A 37 8.55 6.51 -4.05
N PRO A 38 9.56 7.19 -3.47
CA PRO A 38 9.73 7.15 -2.03
C PRO A 38 8.59 7.86 -1.30
N CYS A 39 8.26 7.35 -0.13
CA CYS A 39 7.28 7.98 0.74
C CYS A 39 7.96 8.39 2.04
N GLU A 40 7.76 9.64 2.43
CA GLU A 40 8.26 10.15 3.70
C GLU A 40 7.15 10.08 4.73
N LEU A 41 7.41 9.35 5.81
CA LEU A 41 6.44 9.22 6.89
C LEU A 41 6.44 10.50 7.73
N GLY A 42 5.25 10.96 8.08
CA GLY A 42 5.11 12.11 8.94
C GLY A 42 5.53 11.78 10.38
N TYR A 43 5.69 12.83 11.18
CA TYR A 43 6.03 12.68 12.59
C TYR A 43 4.94 11.87 13.31
N LEU A 44 5.36 10.83 14.01
CA LEU A 44 4.47 9.93 14.75
C LEU A 44 3.44 9.19 13.88
N SER A 45 3.71 9.06 12.57
CA SER A 45 2.80 8.34 11.67
C SER A 45 2.65 6.87 12.05
N LEU A 46 3.75 6.21 12.33
CA LEU A 46 3.72 4.78 12.70
C LEU A 46 2.94 4.57 13.98
N GLU A 47 3.14 5.44 14.97
CA GLU A 47 2.40 5.39 16.23
C GLU A 47 0.90 5.58 15.98
N ARG A 48 0.55 6.46 15.05
CA ARG A 48 -0.85 6.71 14.71
C ARG A 48 -1.48 5.50 14.03
N PHE A 49 -0.78 4.87 13.10
CA PHE A 49 -1.26 3.63 12.49
C PHE A 49 -1.51 2.54 13.55
N ALA A 50 -0.56 2.36 14.46
CA ALA A 50 -0.69 1.34 15.50
C ALA A 50 -1.85 1.64 16.44
N GLU A 51 -2.01 2.90 16.83
CA GLU A 51 -3.09 3.33 17.71
C GLU A 51 -4.47 3.06 17.12
N ILE A 52 -4.65 3.44 15.85
CA ILE A 52 -5.92 3.21 15.15
C ILE A 52 -6.16 1.70 14.94
N ALA A 53 -5.11 0.95 14.63
CA ALA A 53 -5.23 -0.50 14.44
C ALA A 53 -5.72 -1.19 15.73
N GLU A 54 -5.16 -0.79 16.86
CA GLU A 54 -5.57 -1.33 18.15
C GLU A 54 -7.01 -0.95 18.49
N TYR A 55 -7.36 0.30 18.24
CA TYR A 55 -8.69 0.82 18.55
C TYR A 55 -9.77 0.18 17.69
N THR A 56 -9.48 -0.09 16.41
CA THR A 56 -10.46 -0.59 15.43
C THR A 56 -10.36 -2.09 15.18
N ASP A 57 -9.33 -2.74 15.68
CA ASP A 57 -9.01 -4.14 15.37
C ASP A 57 -8.83 -4.35 13.85
N ALA A 58 -8.17 -3.41 13.20
CA ALA A 58 -7.98 -3.45 11.75
C ALA A 58 -6.98 -4.51 11.32
N ASP A 59 -7.28 -5.18 10.21
CA ASP A 59 -6.33 -6.07 9.54
C ASP A 59 -5.42 -5.30 8.59
N MET A 60 -5.97 -4.27 7.96
CA MET A 60 -5.26 -3.39 7.03
C MET A 60 -5.68 -1.95 7.28
N LEU A 61 -4.72 -1.03 7.14
CA LEU A 61 -4.95 0.39 7.28
C LEU A 61 -4.34 1.14 6.10
N TYR A 62 -4.99 2.22 5.74
CA TYR A 62 -4.46 3.17 4.76
C TYR A 62 -4.92 4.57 5.15
N SER A 63 -4.23 5.58 4.64
CA SER A 63 -4.52 6.96 5.01
C SER A 63 -4.50 7.88 3.81
N ASP A 64 -4.95 9.09 4.04
CA ASP A 64 -4.72 10.18 3.10
C ASP A 64 -3.23 10.53 3.08
N HIS A 65 -2.78 11.19 2.03
CA HIS A 65 -1.37 11.57 1.93
C HIS A 65 -1.20 12.83 1.10
N TYR A 66 -0.02 13.42 1.23
CA TYR A 66 0.39 14.52 0.37
C TYR A 66 1.22 13.97 -0.78
N GLU A 67 1.17 14.66 -1.90
CA GLU A 67 2.02 14.39 -3.05
C GLU A 67 2.88 15.61 -3.34
N VAL A 68 4.18 15.41 -3.49
CA VAL A 68 5.08 16.44 -3.97
C VAL A 68 5.36 16.15 -5.43
N VAL A 69 4.93 17.03 -6.31
CA VAL A 69 5.10 16.87 -7.76
C VAL A 69 5.82 18.10 -8.32
N THR A 70 6.55 17.90 -9.41
CA THR A 70 7.18 19.01 -10.14
C THR A 70 6.24 19.43 -11.25
N ASN A 71 5.84 20.71 -11.23
CA ASN A 71 4.93 21.23 -12.25
C ASN A 71 5.68 21.55 -13.56
N VAL A 72 4.95 22.03 -14.56
CA VAL A 72 5.51 22.32 -15.89
C VAL A 72 6.57 23.42 -15.87
N GLU A 73 6.59 24.24 -14.83
CA GLU A 73 7.56 25.31 -14.65
C GLU A 73 8.82 24.84 -13.91
N GLY A 74 8.86 23.56 -13.52
CA GLY A 74 9.97 23.00 -12.76
C GLY A 74 9.91 23.26 -11.27
N LYS A 75 8.80 23.78 -10.77
CA LYS A 75 8.61 24.06 -9.33
C LYS A 75 7.91 22.91 -8.67
N GLU A 76 8.28 22.64 -7.43
CA GLU A 76 7.61 21.63 -6.62
C GLU A 76 6.28 22.17 -6.08
N GLU A 77 5.26 21.34 -6.17
CA GLU A 77 3.94 21.60 -5.61
C GLU A 77 3.57 20.49 -4.65
N ILE A 78 2.95 20.88 -3.53
CA ILE A 78 2.42 19.90 -2.57
C ILE A 78 0.92 19.82 -2.80
N ARG A 79 0.43 18.61 -3.09
CA ARG A 79 -1.00 18.36 -3.32
C ARG A 79 -1.54 17.43 -2.26
N ARG A 80 -2.77 17.65 -1.88
CA ARG A 80 -3.48 16.73 -1.00
C ARG A 80 -4.09 15.62 -1.82
N HIS A 81 -3.94 14.40 -1.34
CA HIS A 81 -4.54 13.23 -1.98
C HIS A 81 -5.37 12.48 -0.93
N PRO A 82 -6.64 12.86 -0.74
CA PRO A 82 -7.51 12.13 0.17
C PRO A 82 -7.90 10.79 -0.44
N ALA A 83 -7.89 9.75 0.37
CA ALA A 83 -8.31 8.44 -0.05
C ALA A 83 -9.83 8.29 0.15
N ILE A 84 -10.41 7.33 -0.56
CA ILE A 84 -11.84 7.04 -0.47
C ILE A 84 -12.04 5.92 0.56
N GLU A 85 -13.14 5.99 1.31
CA GLU A 85 -13.50 4.91 2.23
C GLU A 85 -13.70 3.60 1.46
N CYS A 86 -13.09 2.54 1.97
CA CYS A 86 -13.26 1.21 1.40
C CYS A 86 -14.54 0.59 1.93
N GLN A 87 -15.52 0.45 1.05
CA GLN A 87 -16.79 -0.20 1.41
C GLN A 87 -16.74 -1.66 0.99
N LYS A 88 -17.29 -2.50 1.84
CA LYS A 88 -17.36 -3.93 1.56
C LYS A 88 -18.15 -4.16 0.28
N GLY A 89 -17.57 -4.91 -0.64
CA GLY A 89 -18.17 -5.15 -1.96
C GLY A 89 -17.75 -4.17 -3.04
N ALA A 90 -17.10 -3.06 -2.68
CA ALA A 90 -16.61 -2.08 -3.65
C ALA A 90 -15.13 -2.29 -3.99
N LEU A 91 -14.49 -3.28 -3.40
CA LEU A 91 -13.06 -3.52 -3.58
C LEU A 91 -12.76 -4.03 -4.97
N ARG A 92 -11.92 -3.30 -5.69
CA ARG A 92 -11.46 -3.66 -7.03
C ARG A 92 -9.95 -3.56 -7.07
N ASP A 93 -9.34 -4.10 -8.12
CA ASP A 93 -7.90 -4.00 -8.31
C ASP A 93 -7.42 -2.56 -8.53
N ASP A 94 -8.30 -1.69 -9.02
CA ASP A 94 -8.02 -0.29 -9.26
C ASP A 94 -8.42 0.64 -8.10
N PHE A 95 -8.87 0.07 -6.97
CA PHE A 95 -9.19 0.88 -5.80
C PHE A 95 -7.92 1.55 -5.28
N ASP A 96 -7.99 2.85 -5.08
CA ASP A 96 -6.83 3.64 -4.66
C ASP A 96 -6.71 3.72 -3.15
N PHE A 97 -5.87 2.88 -2.57
CA PHE A 97 -5.50 2.94 -1.16
C PHE A 97 -4.35 3.91 -0.90
N GLY A 98 -3.81 4.53 -1.94
CA GLY A 98 -2.55 5.22 -1.87
C GLY A 98 -1.38 4.24 -1.91
N PRO A 99 -0.14 4.76 -2.04
CA PRO A 99 1.02 3.88 -2.14
C PRO A 99 1.36 3.13 -0.85
N VAL A 100 1.09 3.72 0.32
CA VAL A 100 1.43 3.10 1.61
C VAL A 100 0.24 2.34 2.18
N GLN A 101 0.45 1.05 2.40
CA GLN A 101 -0.55 0.17 3.00
C GLN A 101 0.06 -0.53 4.20
N VAL A 102 -0.66 -0.54 5.32
CA VAL A 102 -0.20 -1.14 6.57
C VAL A 102 -1.05 -2.36 6.88
N PHE A 103 -0.40 -3.48 7.17
CA PHE A 103 -1.07 -4.73 7.48
C PHE A 103 -0.64 -5.21 8.86
N LYS A 104 -1.60 -5.71 9.63
CA LYS A 104 -1.31 -6.39 10.88
C LYS A 104 -0.67 -7.74 10.55
N THR A 105 0.37 -8.11 11.29
CA THR A 105 1.20 -9.27 10.96
C THR A 105 0.43 -10.58 10.90
N GLU A 106 -0.41 -10.87 11.88
CA GLU A 106 -1.13 -12.15 11.91
C GLU A 106 -2.07 -12.34 10.72
N PRO A 107 -2.98 -11.38 10.42
CA PRO A 107 -3.81 -11.52 9.23
C PRO A 107 -3.00 -11.57 7.93
N PHE A 108 -1.90 -10.82 7.86
CA PHE A 108 -1.02 -10.82 6.70
C PHE A 108 -0.43 -12.21 6.45
N LYS A 109 0.17 -12.80 7.49
CA LYS A 109 0.78 -14.13 7.38
C LYS A 109 -0.26 -15.20 7.04
N GLN A 110 -1.42 -15.12 7.66
CA GLN A 110 -2.49 -16.07 7.40
C GLN A 110 -2.97 -15.99 5.96
N ALA A 111 -3.19 -14.77 5.46
CA ALA A 111 -3.63 -14.56 4.09
C ALA A 111 -2.62 -15.10 3.09
N VAL A 112 -1.34 -14.82 3.30
CA VAL A 112 -0.27 -15.30 2.42
C VAL A 112 -0.20 -16.82 2.44
N ALA A 113 -0.34 -17.43 3.61
CA ALA A 113 -0.30 -18.89 3.72
C ALA A 113 -1.48 -19.56 3.00
N GLU A 114 -2.61 -18.87 2.90
CA GLU A 114 -3.81 -19.40 2.25
C GLU A 114 -3.85 -19.15 0.74
N MET A 115 -2.91 -18.38 0.22
CA MET A 115 -2.84 -18.13 -1.22
C MET A 115 -2.39 -19.39 -1.96
N ASP A 116 -3.24 -19.91 -2.83
CA ASP A 116 -2.95 -21.11 -3.62
C ASP A 116 -2.61 -20.81 -5.08
N VAL A 117 -2.67 -19.54 -5.48
CA VAL A 117 -2.31 -19.10 -6.82
C VAL A 117 -0.99 -18.32 -6.77
N ASP A 118 -0.08 -18.68 -7.67
CA ASP A 118 1.21 -18.00 -7.79
C ASP A 118 1.08 -16.84 -8.76
N TYR A 119 0.63 -15.69 -8.23
CA TYR A 119 0.52 -14.47 -9.03
C TYR A 119 1.91 -13.89 -9.31
N SER A 120 2.08 -13.37 -10.50
CA SER A 120 3.26 -12.57 -10.83
C SER A 120 3.04 -11.09 -10.49
N PHE A 121 1.80 -10.60 -10.60
CA PHE A 121 1.49 -9.19 -10.40
C PHE A 121 0.26 -8.93 -9.53
N GLY A 122 -0.62 -9.88 -9.39
CA GLY A 122 -1.93 -9.68 -8.74
C GLY A 122 -2.00 -10.04 -7.27
N ALA A 123 -0.88 -10.38 -6.65
CA ALA A 123 -0.89 -10.89 -5.26
C ALA A 123 -1.41 -9.86 -4.26
N MET A 124 -1.09 -8.58 -4.43
CA MET A 124 -1.57 -7.55 -3.52
C MET A 124 -3.08 -7.39 -3.55
N TYR A 125 -3.69 -7.55 -4.70
CA TYR A 125 -5.15 -7.51 -4.80
C TYR A 125 -5.78 -8.66 -4.02
N ASP A 126 -5.28 -9.89 -4.23
CA ASP A 126 -5.74 -11.06 -3.47
C ASP A 126 -5.54 -10.86 -1.96
N LEU A 127 -4.38 -10.36 -1.56
CA LEU A 127 -4.10 -10.08 -0.15
C LEU A 127 -5.16 -9.16 0.45
N ARG A 128 -5.50 -8.07 -0.24
CA ARG A 128 -6.48 -7.12 0.25
C ARG A 128 -7.87 -7.71 0.34
N LEU A 129 -8.24 -8.59 -0.60
CA LEU A 129 -9.54 -9.27 -0.57
C LEU A 129 -9.68 -10.17 0.65
N ARG A 130 -8.58 -10.64 1.22
CA ARG A 130 -8.61 -11.52 2.39
C ARG A 130 -8.63 -10.79 3.72
N MET A 131 -8.47 -9.47 3.69
CA MET A 131 -8.52 -8.65 4.91
C MET A 131 -9.98 -8.45 5.32
N LYS A 132 -10.32 -8.77 6.56
CA LYS A 132 -11.69 -8.69 7.06
C LYS A 132 -12.07 -7.28 7.47
N ASN A 133 -11.13 -6.52 7.99
CA ASN A 133 -11.39 -5.18 8.48
C ASN A 133 -10.34 -4.22 7.90
N ILE A 134 -10.75 -3.46 6.89
CA ILE A 134 -9.90 -2.46 6.24
C ILE A 134 -10.33 -1.09 6.73
N VAL A 135 -9.41 -0.33 7.32
CA VAL A 135 -9.71 0.95 7.95
C VAL A 135 -9.01 2.10 7.23
N HIS A 136 -9.79 3.10 6.86
CA HIS A 136 -9.29 4.36 6.31
C HIS A 136 -9.07 5.35 7.44
N ILE A 137 -7.87 5.93 7.49
CA ILE A 137 -7.55 6.99 8.44
C ILE A 137 -7.61 8.32 7.68
N GLY A 138 -8.54 9.19 8.06
CA GLY A 138 -8.74 10.48 7.40
C GLY A 138 -7.72 11.53 7.81
N GLU A 139 -6.46 11.15 7.89
CA GLU A 139 -5.35 12.02 8.26
C GLU A 139 -4.24 11.85 7.23
N TYR A 140 -3.48 12.92 7.00
CA TYR A 140 -2.38 12.93 6.04
C TYR A 140 -1.12 12.47 6.75
N LEU A 141 -0.88 11.15 6.74
CA LEU A 141 0.18 10.55 7.56
C LEU A 141 1.52 10.41 6.85
N TYR A 142 1.57 10.63 5.54
CA TYR A 142 2.83 10.52 4.80
C TYR A 142 2.79 11.39 3.54
N THR A 143 3.95 11.54 2.91
CA THR A 143 4.10 12.31 1.67
C THR A 143 4.76 11.43 0.62
N GLU A 144 4.11 11.28 -0.53
CA GLU A 144 4.69 10.63 -1.69
C GLU A 144 5.51 11.67 -2.46
N VAL A 145 6.79 11.36 -2.69
CA VAL A 145 7.68 12.27 -3.41
C VAL A 145 7.91 11.73 -4.82
N GLU A 146 7.27 12.33 -5.79
CA GLU A 146 7.45 11.99 -7.19
C GLU A 146 8.68 12.72 -7.72
N THR A 147 9.82 12.05 -7.68
CA THR A 147 11.09 12.68 -7.96
C THR A 147 11.45 12.74 -9.43
N ASP A 148 10.78 11.96 -10.26
CA ASP A 148 11.15 11.87 -11.68
C ASP A 148 9.93 11.97 -12.57
N THR A 149 9.51 13.19 -12.82
CA THR A 149 8.36 13.48 -13.67
C THR A 149 8.59 13.11 -15.14
N ARG A 150 9.83 12.93 -15.53
CA ARG A 150 10.15 12.50 -16.90
C ARG A 150 9.72 11.08 -17.15
N LYS A 151 9.41 10.35 -16.13
CA LYS A 151 8.90 8.99 -16.21
C LYS A 151 7.39 8.95 -16.43
N SER A 152 6.77 10.07 -16.66
CA SER A 152 5.32 10.13 -16.84
C SER A 152 4.84 9.22 -17.99
N GLY A 153 5.67 9.05 -19.03
CA GLY A 153 5.35 8.13 -20.11
C GLY A 153 5.22 6.68 -19.63
N GLU A 154 6.04 6.27 -18.70
CA GLU A 154 5.96 4.94 -18.13
C GLU A 154 4.69 4.74 -17.34
N LYS A 155 4.26 5.76 -16.61
CA LYS A 155 3.00 5.72 -15.85
C LYS A 155 1.80 5.51 -16.77
N GLN A 156 1.83 6.07 -17.96
CA GLN A 156 0.73 5.94 -18.90
C GLN A 156 0.51 4.52 -19.37
N PHE A 157 1.52 3.65 -19.25
CA PHE A 157 1.41 2.25 -19.63
C PHE A 157 0.88 1.35 -18.52
N ASP A 158 0.60 1.88 -17.35
CA ASP A 158 0.06 1.09 -16.24
C ASP A 158 -1.27 0.42 -16.60
N TYR A 159 -2.05 1.05 -17.48
CA TYR A 159 -3.34 0.51 -17.91
C TYR A 159 -3.21 -0.80 -18.68
N VAL A 160 -2.09 -1.00 -19.34
CA VAL A 160 -1.84 -2.22 -20.11
C VAL A 160 -0.89 -3.17 -19.38
N ASN A 161 -0.67 -2.91 -18.11
CA ASN A 161 0.21 -3.73 -17.29
C ASN A 161 -0.36 -5.15 -17.15
N PRO A 162 0.46 -6.19 -17.38
CA PRO A 162 -0.01 -7.58 -17.26
C PRO A 162 -0.69 -7.92 -15.94
N ARG A 163 -0.34 -7.25 -14.86
CA ARG A 163 -0.97 -7.50 -13.56
C ARG A 163 -2.48 -7.27 -13.57
N ASN A 164 -2.95 -6.29 -14.36
CA ASN A 164 -4.37 -6.00 -14.45
C ASN A 164 -5.12 -7.14 -15.14
N ARG A 165 -4.49 -7.76 -16.12
CA ARG A 165 -5.06 -8.93 -16.79
C ARG A 165 -5.09 -10.14 -15.87
N GLU A 166 -4.05 -10.27 -15.05
CA GLU A 166 -3.91 -11.40 -14.13
C GLU A 166 -5.06 -11.47 -13.14
N VAL A 167 -5.48 -10.33 -12.59
CA VAL A 167 -6.55 -10.28 -11.59
C VAL A 167 -7.94 -10.25 -12.21
N GLN A 168 -8.07 -9.97 -13.50
CA GLN A 168 -9.34 -9.96 -14.21
C GLN A 168 -9.77 -11.36 -14.68
N ILE A 169 -8.86 -12.27 -14.72
CA ILE A 169 -9.14 -13.65 -15.08
C ILE A 169 -9.62 -14.43 -13.87
#